data_e730a62c06331b82ce15b38cee56a6c6
#
_entry.id   e730a62c06331b82ce15b38cee56a6c6
#
_cell.length_a   1.000
_cell.length_b   1.000
_cell.length_c   1.000
_cell.angle_alpha   90.00
_cell.angle_beta   90.00
_cell.angle_gamma   90.00
#
_symmetry.space_group_name_H-M   'P 1'
#
loop_
_entity.id
_entity.type
_entity.pdbx_description
1 polymer ?
#
loop_
_entity_poly.entity_id
_entity_poly.type
_entity_poly.pdbx_seq_one_letter_code
_entity_poly.pdbx_strand_id
1 'polypeptide(L)'
;NYKGIDCYLMSNGKIKNQEVIKENRYHFYNHKITNVLNDILKLEDVTDDIIDWLKDITKNYVISSIFVTGQGFDVKEFPSSFTDFLCRKRKVFAGQNIYVKGACYCGYESLYAGRLSHMILACGNRITTGIELDILERGKQKRLRVIKPGINWYAAQRSYDFIVEDLT
;
A
#
# COMPACT_ATOMS: atom_id res chain seq x y z
N ASN A 1 -17.46 3.29 -11.44
CA ASN A 1 -16.93 2.47 -12.53
C ASN A 1 -15.45 2.84 -12.73
N TYR A 2 -14.56 2.10 -12.06
CA TYR A 2 -13.12 2.27 -12.24
C TYR A 2 -12.71 1.65 -13.58
N LYS A 3 -12.20 2.48 -14.47
CA LYS A 3 -11.79 2.09 -15.82
C LYS A 3 -10.28 2.22 -15.93
N GLY A 4 -9.53 1.31 -15.27
CA GLY A 4 -8.08 1.38 -15.30
C GLY A 4 -7.41 0.29 -14.48
N ILE A 5 -6.09 0.35 -14.42
CA ILE A 5 -5.26 -0.57 -13.65
C ILE A 5 -4.65 0.20 -12.49
N ASP A 6 -4.83 -0.32 -11.28
CA ASP A 6 -4.14 0.16 -10.09
C ASP A 6 -2.88 -0.68 -9.85
N CYS A 7 -1.76 -0.03 -9.64
CA CYS A 7 -0.51 -0.66 -9.22
C CYS A 7 -0.12 -0.15 -7.84
N TYR A 8 0.09 -1.07 -6.92
CA TYR A 8 0.57 -0.79 -5.57
C TYR A 8 2.02 -1.28 -5.47
N LEU A 9 2.95 -0.35 -5.43
CA LEU A 9 4.37 -0.64 -5.24
C LEU A 9 4.68 -0.62 -3.75
N MET A 10 5.04 -1.79 -3.22
CA MET A 10 5.32 -1.95 -1.80
C MET A 10 6.81 -2.19 -1.58
N SER A 11 7.40 -1.48 -0.63
CA SER A 11 8.81 -1.61 -0.29
C SER A 11 9.04 -1.54 1.21
N ASN A 12 10.01 -2.30 1.70
CA ASN A 12 10.46 -2.21 3.08
C ASN A 12 11.31 -0.95 3.27
N GLY A 13 11.18 -0.32 4.42
CA GLY A 13 11.94 0.87 4.76
C GLY A 13 12.00 1.08 6.27
N LYS A 14 12.61 2.20 6.67
CA LYS A 14 12.63 2.65 8.06
C LYS A 14 12.24 4.11 8.13
N ILE A 15 11.44 4.46 9.15
CA ILE A 15 11.18 5.85 9.56
C ILE A 15 11.68 5.97 10.98
N LYS A 16 12.76 6.74 11.17
CA LYS A 16 13.54 6.73 12.42
C LYS A 16 13.98 5.29 12.73
N ASN A 17 13.58 4.73 13.88
CA ASN A 17 13.92 3.36 14.30
C ASN A 17 12.77 2.36 14.06
N GLN A 18 11.68 2.78 13.42
CA GLN A 18 10.52 1.95 13.15
C GLN A 18 10.61 1.33 11.76
N GLU A 19 10.45 0.02 11.66
CA GLU A 19 10.32 -0.66 10.37
C GLU A 19 8.95 -0.38 9.75
N VAL A 20 8.96 -0.04 8.48
CA VAL A 20 7.73 0.33 7.76
C VAL A 20 7.66 -0.37 6.41
N ILE A 21 6.44 -0.67 5.98
CA ILE A 21 6.13 -1.03 4.60
C ILE A 21 5.58 0.23 3.94
N LYS A 22 6.32 0.78 2.98
CA LYS A 22 5.89 1.93 2.20
C LYS A 22 5.05 1.47 1.03
N GLU A 23 3.93 2.15 0.80
CA GLU A 23 3.05 1.93 -0.34
C GLU A 23 3.04 3.17 -1.23
N ASN A 24 3.34 2.98 -2.51
CA ASN A 24 3.12 3.97 -3.54
C ASN A 24 2.05 3.44 -4.48
N ARG A 25 1.02 4.23 -4.72
CA ARG A 25 -0.08 3.86 -5.61
C ARG A 25 0.06 4.62 -6.92
N TYR A 26 -0.06 3.89 -8.02
CA TYR A 26 -0.08 4.42 -9.37
C TYR A 26 -1.37 3.97 -10.05
N HIS A 27 -1.93 4.82 -10.87
CA HIS A 27 -3.13 4.52 -11.63
C HIS A 27 -2.86 4.68 -13.12
N PHE A 28 -3.15 3.63 -13.87
CA PHE A 28 -3.09 3.66 -15.33
C PHE A 28 -4.49 3.78 -15.88
N TYR A 29 -4.73 4.87 -16.58
CA TYR A 29 -5.97 5.11 -17.31
C TYR A 29 -5.70 5.12 -18.79
N ASN A 30 -6.40 4.28 -19.54
CA ASN A 30 -6.39 4.31 -21.00
C ASN A 30 -7.81 4.03 -21.49
N HIS A 31 -8.32 4.86 -22.39
CA HIS A 31 -9.66 4.71 -22.96
C HIS A 31 -9.83 3.36 -23.68
N LYS A 32 -8.76 2.78 -24.21
CA LYS A 32 -8.76 1.44 -24.82
C LYS A 32 -9.09 0.34 -23.81
N ILE A 33 -8.67 0.46 -22.53
CA ILE A 33 -8.96 -0.53 -21.50
C ILE A 33 -10.47 -0.69 -21.27
N THR A 34 -11.21 0.40 -21.36
CA THR A 34 -12.69 0.35 -21.30
C THR A 34 -13.27 -0.57 -22.37
N ASN A 35 -12.68 -0.56 -23.55
CA ASN A 35 -13.12 -1.36 -24.67
C ASN A 35 -12.73 -2.84 -24.51
N VAL A 36 -11.58 -3.14 -23.89
CA VAL A 36 -11.18 -4.51 -23.51
C VAL A 36 -12.16 -5.12 -22.52
N LEU A 37 -12.59 -4.35 -21.50
CA LEU A 37 -13.58 -4.83 -20.52
C LEU A 37 -14.98 -5.05 -21.10
N ASN A 38 -15.25 -4.49 -22.27
CA ASN A 38 -16.49 -4.67 -23.01
C ASN A 38 -16.38 -5.67 -24.18
N ASP A 39 -15.32 -6.50 -24.20
CA ASP A 39 -15.01 -7.47 -25.28
C ASP A 39 -14.82 -6.86 -26.68
N ILE A 40 -14.61 -5.54 -26.78
CA ILE A 40 -14.45 -4.83 -28.06
C ILE A 40 -12.98 -4.91 -28.55
N LEU A 41 -12.04 -4.91 -27.60
CA LEU A 41 -10.60 -5.03 -27.88
C LEU A 41 -9.99 -6.18 -27.07
N LYS A 42 -8.98 -6.80 -27.64
CA LYS A 42 -8.21 -7.82 -26.92
C LYS A 42 -7.18 -7.18 -26.00
N LEU A 43 -6.79 -7.87 -24.93
CA LEU A 43 -5.73 -7.40 -24.03
C LEU A 43 -4.42 -7.12 -24.78
N GLU A 44 -4.16 -7.83 -25.88
CA GLU A 44 -3.01 -7.62 -26.77
C GLU A 44 -2.89 -6.18 -27.26
N ASP A 45 -4.01 -5.52 -27.56
CA ASP A 45 -4.04 -4.16 -28.13
C ASP A 45 -3.58 -3.07 -27.14
N VAL A 46 -3.54 -3.37 -25.85
CA VAL A 46 -3.12 -2.42 -24.78
C VAL A 46 -1.89 -2.93 -24.02
N THR A 47 -1.38 -4.09 -24.35
CA THR A 47 -0.28 -4.74 -23.62
C THR A 47 0.98 -3.88 -23.64
N ASP A 48 1.36 -3.33 -24.77
CA ASP A 48 2.57 -2.51 -24.89
C ASP A 48 2.47 -1.22 -24.08
N ASP A 49 1.32 -0.56 -24.10
CA ASP A 49 1.06 0.64 -23.30
C ASP A 49 1.19 0.33 -21.79
N ILE A 50 0.66 -0.83 -21.34
CA ILE A 50 0.76 -1.26 -19.95
C ILE A 50 2.21 -1.61 -19.58
N ILE A 51 2.93 -2.30 -20.45
CA ILE A 51 4.34 -2.67 -20.23
C ILE A 51 5.20 -1.41 -20.09
N ASP A 52 5.02 -0.43 -20.95
CA ASP A 52 5.81 0.79 -20.94
C ASP A 52 5.51 1.64 -19.69
N TRP A 53 4.25 1.73 -19.30
CA TRP A 53 3.89 2.33 -18.04
C TRP A 53 4.49 1.60 -16.82
N LEU A 54 4.45 0.27 -16.79
CA LEU A 54 5.05 -0.52 -15.72
C LEU A 54 6.57 -0.35 -15.68
N LYS A 55 7.25 -0.26 -16.83
CA LYS A 55 8.69 0.04 -16.89
C LYS A 55 9.00 1.40 -16.26
N ASP A 56 8.19 2.42 -16.58
CA ASP A 56 8.41 3.77 -16.07
C ASP A 56 8.28 3.84 -14.55
N ILE A 57 7.19 3.32 -13.98
CA ILE A 57 6.97 3.34 -12.52
C ILE A 57 7.94 2.45 -11.75
N THR A 58 8.52 1.43 -12.38
CA THR A 58 9.42 0.47 -11.71
C THR A 58 10.91 0.71 -12.01
N LYS A 59 11.27 1.68 -12.82
CA LYS A 59 12.66 1.91 -13.30
C LYS A 59 13.71 2.03 -12.18
N ASN A 60 13.31 2.57 -11.02
CA ASN A 60 14.19 2.81 -9.89
C ASN A 60 14.11 1.70 -8.81
N TYR A 61 13.43 0.60 -9.09
CA TYR A 61 13.16 -0.44 -8.10
C TYR A 61 13.58 -1.81 -8.60
N VAL A 62 14.08 -2.61 -7.68
CA VAL A 62 14.28 -4.06 -7.90
C VAL A 62 13.03 -4.78 -7.43
N ILE A 63 12.22 -5.23 -8.37
CA ILE A 63 10.98 -5.93 -8.08
C ILE A 63 11.23 -7.42 -7.93
N SER A 64 10.98 -7.98 -6.76
CA SER A 64 11.15 -9.41 -6.47
C SER A 64 9.92 -10.25 -6.77
N SER A 65 8.72 -9.69 -6.54
CA SER A 65 7.46 -10.40 -6.69
C SER A 65 6.37 -9.48 -7.21
N ILE A 66 5.48 -10.02 -8.03
CA ILE A 66 4.31 -9.32 -8.57
C ILE A 66 3.08 -10.16 -8.24
N PHE A 67 2.04 -9.51 -7.76
CA PHE A 67 0.72 -10.10 -7.55
C PHE A 67 -0.26 -9.45 -8.51
N VAL A 68 -0.90 -10.27 -9.33
CA VAL A 68 -1.87 -9.84 -10.36
C VAL A 68 -3.26 -10.32 -9.95
N THR A 69 -4.22 -9.40 -9.89
CA THR A 69 -5.60 -9.71 -9.53
C THR A 69 -6.57 -8.71 -10.14
N GLY A 70 -7.82 -9.04 -10.20
CA GLY A 70 -8.90 -8.21 -10.73
C GLY A 70 -9.51 -8.78 -12.00
N GLN A 71 -10.70 -8.28 -12.33
CA GLN A 71 -11.54 -8.82 -13.39
C GLN A 71 -10.85 -8.81 -14.77
N GLY A 72 -10.07 -7.78 -15.08
CA GLY A 72 -9.31 -7.68 -16.34
C GLY A 72 -8.12 -8.65 -16.42
N PHE A 73 -7.75 -9.28 -15.29
CA PHE A 73 -6.67 -10.28 -15.22
C PHE A 73 -7.18 -11.69 -14.97
N ASP A 74 -8.48 -11.91 -15.08
CA ASP A 74 -9.11 -13.23 -14.99
C ASP A 74 -9.22 -13.87 -16.38
N VAL A 75 -8.13 -13.85 -17.13
CA VAL A 75 -8.05 -14.45 -18.45
C VAL A 75 -7.23 -15.73 -18.37
N LYS A 76 -7.66 -16.76 -19.11
CA LYS A 76 -6.98 -18.05 -19.13
C LYS A 76 -5.59 -17.97 -19.76
N GLU A 77 -5.42 -17.05 -20.69
CA GLU A 77 -4.17 -16.83 -21.41
C GLU A 77 -3.86 -15.35 -21.49
N PHE A 78 -2.73 -14.96 -20.92
CA PHE A 78 -2.17 -13.64 -21.11
C PHE A 78 -1.36 -13.60 -22.41
N PRO A 79 -1.26 -12.43 -23.08
CA PRO A 79 -0.32 -12.25 -24.18
C PRO A 79 1.09 -12.65 -23.75
N SER A 80 1.80 -13.38 -24.61
CA SER A 80 3.13 -13.90 -24.29
C SER A 80 4.11 -12.76 -23.92
N SER A 81 4.06 -11.64 -24.63
CA SER A 81 4.88 -10.45 -24.35
C SER A 81 4.67 -9.90 -22.94
N PHE A 82 3.42 -9.89 -22.46
CA PHE A 82 3.08 -9.46 -21.10
C PHE A 82 3.58 -10.45 -20.05
N THR A 83 3.37 -11.74 -20.28
CA THR A 83 3.85 -12.79 -19.39
C THR A 83 5.36 -12.77 -19.29
N ASP A 84 6.07 -12.66 -20.40
CA ASP A 84 7.53 -12.60 -20.47
C ASP A 84 8.06 -11.35 -19.72
N PHE A 85 7.40 -10.22 -19.88
CA PHE A 85 7.76 -9.00 -19.14
C PHE A 85 7.55 -9.17 -17.64
N LEU A 86 6.41 -9.68 -17.19
CA LEU A 86 6.12 -9.85 -15.77
C LEU A 86 7.06 -10.87 -15.11
N CYS A 87 7.30 -12.02 -15.77
CA CYS A 87 8.10 -13.12 -15.21
C CYS A 87 9.61 -12.91 -15.29
N ARG A 88 10.06 -11.85 -15.96
CA ARG A 88 11.48 -11.58 -16.16
C ARG A 88 12.20 -11.29 -14.84
N LYS A 89 12.94 -12.29 -14.32
CA LYS A 89 13.70 -12.22 -13.05
C LYS A 89 12.83 -11.94 -11.80
N ARG A 90 11.55 -12.30 -11.83
CA ARG A 90 10.59 -12.03 -10.75
C ARG A 90 9.68 -13.23 -10.53
N LYS A 91 9.09 -13.31 -9.33
CA LYS A 91 8.02 -14.27 -9.05
C LYS A 91 6.68 -13.59 -9.33
N VAL A 92 5.83 -14.23 -10.12
CA VAL A 92 4.49 -13.71 -10.45
C VAL A 92 3.44 -14.64 -9.88
N PHE A 93 2.48 -14.06 -9.18
CA PHE A 93 1.35 -14.74 -8.58
C PHE A 93 0.07 -14.11 -9.15
N ALA A 94 -0.75 -14.92 -9.80
CA ALA A 94 -2.05 -14.50 -10.28
C ALA A 94 -3.16 -15.17 -9.46
N GLY A 95 -4.21 -14.43 -9.13
CA GLY A 95 -5.36 -14.99 -8.44
C GLY A 95 -6.35 -13.95 -7.95
N GLN A 96 -7.63 -14.31 -7.97
CA GLN A 96 -8.75 -13.44 -7.60
C GLN A 96 -8.96 -13.36 -6.09
N ASN A 97 -8.31 -14.22 -5.31
CA ASN A 97 -8.50 -14.30 -3.86
C ASN A 97 -7.42 -13.59 -3.03
N ILE A 98 -6.56 -12.78 -3.66
CA ILE A 98 -5.46 -12.06 -2.98
C ILE A 98 -5.99 -11.16 -1.86
N TYR A 99 -7.05 -10.41 -2.11
CA TYR A 99 -7.67 -9.53 -1.10
C TYR A 99 -8.25 -10.30 0.09
N VAL A 100 -8.94 -11.42 -0.18
CA VAL A 100 -9.50 -12.27 0.88
C VAL A 100 -8.39 -12.87 1.74
N LYS A 101 -7.36 -13.42 1.11
CA LYS A 101 -6.20 -13.95 1.83
C LYS A 101 -5.49 -12.87 2.63
N GLY A 102 -5.30 -11.68 2.05
CA GLY A 102 -4.71 -10.53 2.73
C GLY A 102 -5.52 -10.11 3.96
N ALA A 103 -6.85 -10.07 3.86
CA ALA A 103 -7.73 -9.77 4.99
C ALA A 103 -7.64 -10.83 6.10
N CYS A 104 -7.58 -12.11 5.75
CA CYS A 104 -7.40 -13.20 6.72
C CYS A 104 -6.05 -13.08 7.45
N TYR A 105 -4.96 -12.82 6.73
CA TYR A 105 -3.65 -12.61 7.34
C TYR A 105 -3.62 -11.37 8.24
N CYS A 106 -4.24 -10.28 7.82
CA CYS A 106 -4.35 -9.06 8.63
C CYS A 106 -5.13 -9.31 9.92
N GLY A 107 -6.25 -10.05 9.84
CA GLY A 107 -7.02 -10.47 11.00
C GLY A 107 -6.20 -11.35 11.95
N TYR A 108 -5.47 -12.31 11.42
CA TYR A 108 -4.60 -13.17 12.22
C TYR A 108 -3.50 -12.38 12.94
N GLU A 109 -2.78 -11.49 12.22
CA GLU A 109 -1.73 -10.63 12.80
C GLU A 109 -2.26 -9.65 13.86
N SER A 110 -3.53 -9.27 13.78
CA SER A 110 -4.15 -8.41 14.80
C SER A 110 -4.51 -9.15 16.09
N LEU A 111 -4.73 -10.46 16.01
CA LEU A 111 -5.05 -11.29 17.17
C LEU A 111 -3.80 -11.93 17.77
N TYR A 112 -2.86 -12.30 16.93
CA TYR A 112 -1.64 -13.02 17.30
C TYR A 112 -0.44 -12.27 16.75
N ALA A 113 0.44 -11.79 17.62
CA ALA A 113 1.65 -11.09 17.21
C ALA A 113 2.50 -11.98 16.31
N GLY A 114 2.43 -11.75 15.01
CA GLY A 114 3.15 -12.47 13.99
C GLY A 114 4.38 -11.73 13.49
N ARG A 115 4.88 -12.12 12.31
CA ARG A 115 6.10 -11.56 11.71
C ARG A 115 6.01 -10.09 11.34
N LEU A 116 4.81 -9.59 11.06
CA LEU A 116 4.57 -8.22 10.59
C LEU A 116 4.04 -7.31 11.68
N SER A 117 3.75 -7.82 12.87
CA SER A 117 3.13 -7.06 13.97
C SER A 117 3.98 -5.86 14.43
N HIS A 118 5.29 -5.88 14.20
CA HIS A 118 6.21 -4.78 14.51
C HIS A 118 6.35 -3.76 13.40
N MET A 119 5.82 -4.04 12.20
CA MET A 119 5.91 -3.17 11.04
C MET A 119 4.70 -2.25 10.95
N ILE A 120 4.91 -1.05 10.45
CA ILE A 120 3.84 -0.08 10.15
C ILE A 120 3.65 0.00 8.65
N LEU A 121 2.41 -0.14 8.19
CA LEU A 121 2.05 0.14 6.81
C LEU A 121 1.96 1.66 6.62
N ALA A 122 2.92 2.25 5.92
CA ALA A 122 2.95 3.66 5.57
C ALA A 122 2.22 3.87 4.23
N CYS A 123 0.93 4.07 4.31
CA CYS A 123 0.04 4.37 3.19
C CYS A 123 -0.72 5.67 3.44
N GLY A 124 -1.41 6.18 2.42
CA GLY A 124 -2.11 7.47 2.49
C GLY A 124 -3.15 7.60 3.61
N ASN A 125 -3.61 6.48 4.15
CA ASN A 125 -4.63 6.46 5.20
C ASN A 125 -4.04 6.31 6.62
N ARG A 126 -2.72 6.23 6.79
CA ARG A 126 -2.08 6.00 8.09
C ARG A 126 -1.11 7.11 8.47
N ILE A 127 -1.12 7.46 9.74
CA ILE A 127 -0.17 8.41 10.32
C ILE A 127 1.16 7.69 10.50
N THR A 128 2.19 8.19 9.82
CA THR A 128 3.53 7.58 9.85
C THR A 128 4.38 8.09 11.00
N THR A 129 4.07 9.28 11.54
CA THR A 129 4.83 9.93 12.61
C THR A 129 3.94 10.13 13.83
N GLY A 130 4.38 9.63 14.99
CA GLY A 130 3.68 9.87 16.26
C GLY A 130 3.79 11.33 16.70
N ILE A 131 2.79 11.81 17.45
CA ILE A 131 2.79 13.12 18.09
C ILE A 131 2.95 12.91 19.59
N GLU A 132 3.96 13.55 20.17
CA GLU A 132 4.26 13.52 21.60
C GLU A 132 4.36 14.93 22.12
N LEU A 133 3.89 15.15 23.33
CA LEU A 133 3.98 16.42 24.08
C LEU A 133 4.75 16.17 25.37
N ASP A 134 5.64 17.08 25.70
CA ASP A 134 6.24 17.12 27.03
C ASP A 134 5.30 17.92 27.96
N ILE A 135 4.82 17.29 29.01
CA ILE A 135 3.85 17.82 29.97
C ILE A 135 4.39 17.73 31.39
N LEU A 136 3.85 18.58 32.27
CA LEU A 136 4.02 18.45 33.71
C LEU A 136 2.80 17.71 34.28
N GLU A 137 3.00 16.52 34.81
CA GLU A 137 1.96 15.79 35.52
C GLU A 137 2.33 15.68 37.00
N ARG A 138 1.58 16.36 37.88
CA ARG A 138 1.83 16.41 39.35
C ARG A 138 3.26 16.83 39.67
N GLY A 139 3.76 17.86 38.98
CA GLY A 139 5.11 18.42 39.20
C GLY A 139 6.25 17.58 38.60
N LYS A 140 5.97 16.53 37.87
CA LYS A 140 6.98 15.70 37.19
C LYS A 140 6.87 15.86 35.69
N GLN A 141 8.00 16.07 35.02
CA GLN A 141 8.05 16.04 33.55
C GLN A 141 7.72 14.66 33.04
N LYS A 142 6.80 14.61 32.08
CA LYS A 142 6.36 13.39 31.45
C LYS A 142 6.14 13.63 29.96
N ARG A 143 6.49 12.65 29.15
CA ARG A 143 6.18 12.66 27.72
C ARG A 143 4.85 11.94 27.49
N LEU A 144 3.87 12.70 27.05
CA LEU A 144 2.55 12.19 26.68
C LEU A 144 2.51 11.86 25.19
N ARG A 145 2.27 10.61 24.85
CA ARG A 145 2.06 10.22 23.46
C ARG A 145 0.59 10.43 23.09
N VAL A 146 0.35 11.51 22.33
CA VAL A 146 -1.00 11.91 21.88
C VAL A 146 -1.48 11.00 20.76
N ILE A 147 -0.61 10.77 19.75
CA ILE A 147 -0.93 9.95 18.59
C ILE A 147 0.19 8.95 18.38
N LYS A 148 -0.18 7.67 18.26
CA LYS A 148 0.75 6.59 17.92
C LYS A 148 0.93 6.51 16.41
N PRO A 149 2.16 6.26 15.90
CA PRO A 149 2.34 5.97 14.49
C PRO A 149 1.62 4.67 14.10
N GLY A 150 1.22 4.54 12.85
CA GLY A 150 0.56 3.34 12.30
C GLY A 150 -0.95 3.30 12.45
N ILE A 151 -1.58 4.21 13.19
CA ILE A 151 -3.04 4.29 13.24
C ILE A 151 -3.61 5.01 12.02
N ASN A 152 -4.86 4.69 11.67
CA ASN A 152 -5.56 5.41 10.62
C ASN A 152 -5.81 6.86 11.05
N TRP A 153 -5.62 7.82 10.15
CA TRP A 153 -5.77 9.24 10.48
C TRP A 153 -7.17 9.58 11.02
N TYR A 154 -8.22 8.93 10.50
CA TYR A 154 -9.60 9.14 10.96
C TYR A 154 -9.89 8.51 12.34
N ALA A 155 -9.03 7.59 12.82
CA ALA A 155 -9.11 7.00 14.15
C ALA A 155 -8.20 7.73 15.16
N ALA A 156 -7.46 8.74 14.72
CA ALA A 156 -6.52 9.51 15.53
C ALA A 156 -7.20 10.67 16.28
N GLN A 157 -8.48 10.52 16.63
CA GLN A 157 -9.21 11.52 17.41
C GLN A 157 -8.89 11.36 18.89
N ARG A 158 -8.27 12.41 19.46
CA ARG A 158 -7.97 12.52 20.90
C ARG A 158 -8.25 13.94 21.35
N SER A 159 -8.83 14.08 22.52
CA SER A 159 -9.04 15.35 23.20
C SER A 159 -8.34 15.30 24.56
N TYR A 160 -7.63 16.33 24.88
CA TYR A 160 -6.94 16.49 26.16
C TYR A 160 -7.14 17.92 26.65
N ASP A 161 -7.39 18.07 27.93
CA ASP A 161 -7.46 19.37 28.58
C ASP A 161 -6.11 19.63 29.27
N PHE A 162 -5.48 20.74 28.93
CA PHE A 162 -4.21 21.17 29.51
C PHE A 162 -4.36 22.54 30.14
N ILE A 163 -3.68 22.73 31.26
CA ILE A 163 -3.44 24.06 31.82
C ILE A 163 -2.10 24.54 31.30
N VAL A 164 -2.09 25.70 30.67
CA VAL A 164 -0.85 26.33 30.20
C VAL A 164 -0.31 27.13 31.36
N GLU A 165 0.92 26.84 31.81
CA GLU A 165 1.62 27.69 32.73
C GLU A 165 2.07 28.96 31.98
N ASP A 166 1.71 30.14 32.49
CA ASP A 166 2.21 31.39 31.94
C ASP A 166 3.73 31.41 32.07
N LEU A 167 4.41 31.48 30.96
CA LEU A 167 5.84 31.77 30.91
C LEU A 167 6.02 33.25 31.23
N THR A 168 6.15 33.58 32.52
CA THR A 168 6.61 34.89 32.97
C THR A 168 8.10 35.03 32.77
#